data_f33b009bbae2f9070ec7ed9524151d21
#
_entry.id   f33b009bbae2f9070ec7ed9524151d21
#
_cell.length_a   1.000
_cell.length_b   1.000
_cell.length_c   1.000
_cell.angle_alpha   90.00
_cell.angle_beta   90.00
_cell.angle_gamma   90.00
#
_symmetry.space_group_name_H-M   'P 1'
#
loop_
_entity.id
_entity.type
_entity.pdbx_description
1 polymer ?
#
loop_
_entity_poly.entity_id
_entity_poly.type
_entity_poly.pdbx_seq_one_letter_code
_entity_poly.pdbx_strand_id
1 'polypeptide(L)'
;MKGKLGLLAAMMVLAGCATASEQLRVYTEQYPPYNMTTNGQPFAHSESEITGLCTDVLKAVLENAKVDYSIKLRDLSYGMNRAQRHEDHGIYCVSKTDEREPFFEWVGPLSSIKWTLFAKPGSSIKLDDIEDARDYRIGGYKGDVMTGYLEDKGFDVSAITNNGLNAKRLEQDQIDLWVADGLAGPYLAADA
;
A
#
# COMPACT_ATOMS: atom_id res chain seq x y z
N MET A 1 9.73 79.05 27.48
CA MET A 1 10.18 77.67 27.71
C MET A 1 9.34 76.75 26.79
N LYS A 2 9.96 76.16 25.73
CA LYS A 2 9.27 75.40 24.70
C LYS A 2 9.36 73.93 25.05
N GLY A 3 8.22 73.29 25.40
CA GLY A 3 8.13 71.85 25.59
C GLY A 3 8.07 71.13 24.27
N LYS A 4 8.98 70.23 24.04
CA LYS A 4 8.98 69.26 22.86
C LYS A 4 8.15 68.05 23.21
N LEU A 5 7.03 67.88 22.50
CA LEU A 5 6.21 66.69 22.51
C LEU A 5 6.89 65.60 21.64
N GLY A 6 7.38 64.58 22.26
CA GLY A 6 7.95 63.43 21.56
C GLY A 6 6.83 62.41 21.18
N LEU A 7 6.66 62.22 19.90
CA LEU A 7 5.74 61.23 19.31
C LEU A 7 6.41 59.82 19.35
N LEU A 8 5.95 58.96 20.24
CA LEU A 8 6.36 57.55 20.27
C LEU A 8 5.48 56.80 19.24
N ALA A 9 6.07 56.42 18.12
CA ALA A 9 5.44 55.52 17.16
C ALA A 9 5.56 54.08 17.67
N ALA A 10 4.44 53.49 18.11
CA ALA A 10 4.37 52.06 18.45
C ALA A 10 4.30 51.26 17.16
N MET A 11 5.38 50.58 16.83
CA MET A 11 5.47 49.66 15.72
C MET A 11 4.84 48.31 16.16
N MET A 12 3.57 48.07 15.77
CA MET A 12 2.90 46.78 15.94
C MET A 12 3.54 45.80 14.97
N VAL A 13 4.37 44.88 15.48
CA VAL A 13 4.82 43.70 14.75
C VAL A 13 3.66 42.71 14.72
N LEU A 14 2.95 42.61 13.62
CA LEU A 14 2.03 41.54 13.32
C LEU A 14 2.87 40.26 13.12
N ALA A 15 3.04 39.49 14.18
CA ALA A 15 3.53 38.12 14.09
C ALA A 15 2.42 37.33 13.38
N GLY A 16 2.54 37.18 12.07
CA GLY A 16 1.75 36.23 11.29
C GLY A 16 2.04 34.83 11.82
N CYS A 17 1.07 34.21 12.49
CA CYS A 17 1.10 32.77 12.74
C CYS A 17 1.09 32.10 11.36
N ALA A 18 2.26 31.76 10.85
CA ALA A 18 2.37 30.76 9.79
C ALA A 18 1.87 29.45 10.43
N THR A 19 0.63 29.08 10.16
CA THR A 19 0.18 27.69 10.37
C THR A 19 1.07 26.84 9.49
N ALA A 20 2.00 26.11 10.09
CA ALA A 20 2.72 25.07 9.39
C ALA A 20 1.64 24.16 8.79
N SER A 21 1.59 24.08 7.46
CA SER A 21 0.76 23.09 6.78
C SER A 21 1.18 21.72 7.35
N GLU A 22 0.25 21.03 8.00
CA GLU A 22 0.53 19.67 8.47
C GLU A 22 0.84 18.81 7.26
N GLN A 23 2.07 18.31 7.19
CA GLN A 23 2.52 17.46 6.11
C GLN A 23 1.80 16.11 6.18
N LEU A 24 1.10 15.73 5.11
CA LEU A 24 0.49 14.41 4.97
C LEU A 24 1.58 13.32 4.90
N ARG A 25 1.53 12.36 5.81
CA ARG A 25 2.47 11.23 5.85
C ARG A 25 1.81 9.99 5.30
N VAL A 26 2.23 9.57 4.12
CA VAL A 26 1.59 8.47 3.40
C VAL A 26 2.49 7.23 3.45
N TYR A 27 1.87 6.10 3.76
CA TYR A 27 2.53 4.80 3.79
C TYR A 27 2.10 3.93 2.61
N THR A 28 2.95 3.00 2.26
CA THR A 28 2.65 1.91 1.34
C THR A 28 3.48 0.68 1.69
N GLU A 29 3.20 -0.42 1.02
CA GLU A 29 3.92 -1.69 1.16
C GLU A 29 4.69 -2.05 -0.10
N GLN A 30 5.49 -3.12 -0.04
CA GLN A 30 6.14 -3.70 -1.21
C GLN A 30 5.14 -4.60 -1.95
N TYR A 31 4.42 -4.04 -2.92
CA TYR A 31 3.44 -4.76 -3.75
C TYR A 31 3.59 -4.40 -5.24
N PRO A 32 4.68 -4.88 -5.88
CA PRO A 32 4.95 -4.57 -7.28
C PRO A 32 3.91 -5.19 -8.23
N PRO A 33 3.61 -4.53 -9.35
CA PRO A 33 4.15 -3.27 -9.84
C PRO A 33 3.39 -2.03 -9.37
N TYR A 34 2.48 -2.13 -8.41
CA TYR A 34 1.64 -1.02 -7.96
C TYR A 34 2.41 -0.02 -7.09
N ASN A 35 3.15 -0.51 -6.13
CA ASN A 35 3.99 0.25 -5.21
C ASN A 35 5.19 -0.62 -4.80
N MET A 36 6.38 -0.08 -4.97
CA MET A 36 7.61 -0.82 -4.75
C MET A 36 8.80 0.10 -4.54
N THR A 37 9.87 -0.43 -3.97
CA THR A 37 11.15 0.25 -3.97
C THR A 37 11.89 0.06 -5.29
N THR A 38 12.68 1.05 -5.68
CA THR A 38 13.51 0.99 -6.89
C THR A 38 14.65 -0.03 -6.81
N ASN A 39 14.98 -0.48 -5.59
CA ASN A 39 16.08 -1.41 -5.30
C ASN A 39 15.62 -2.77 -4.77
N GLY A 40 14.31 -3.06 -4.79
CA GLY A 40 13.72 -4.32 -4.32
C GLY A 40 13.73 -4.54 -2.80
N GLN A 41 14.18 -3.55 -2.01
CA GLN A 41 14.18 -3.68 -0.55
C GLN A 41 12.76 -3.58 0.03
N PRO A 42 12.45 -4.27 1.14
CA PRO A 42 11.11 -4.27 1.72
C PRO A 42 10.77 -2.99 2.50
N PHE A 43 11.63 -1.98 2.46
CA PHE A 43 11.40 -0.68 3.10
C PHE A 43 12.13 0.44 2.37
N ALA A 44 11.57 1.66 2.44
CA ALA A 44 12.22 2.89 1.98
C ALA A 44 11.85 4.06 2.90
N HIS A 45 12.79 4.97 3.10
CA HIS A 45 12.62 6.16 3.93
C HIS A 45 12.41 7.42 3.09
N SER A 46 12.85 7.40 1.84
CA SER A 46 12.74 8.50 0.90
C SER A 46 11.73 8.17 -0.20
N GLU A 47 10.92 9.12 -0.57
CA GLU A 47 9.97 8.98 -1.67
C GLU A 47 10.64 8.78 -3.04
N SER A 48 11.90 9.22 -3.20
CA SER A 48 12.69 9.00 -4.43
C SER A 48 13.06 7.54 -4.64
N GLU A 49 13.00 6.72 -3.57
CA GLU A 49 13.23 5.28 -3.62
C GLU A 49 11.95 4.48 -3.88
N ILE A 50 10.78 5.16 -3.99
CA ILE A 50 9.48 4.51 -4.10
C ILE A 50 8.84 4.87 -5.44
N THR A 51 8.41 3.84 -6.18
CA THR A 51 7.82 3.91 -7.51
C THR A 51 6.66 2.92 -7.67
N GLY A 52 6.05 2.89 -8.85
CA GLY A 52 4.99 1.96 -9.22
C GLY A 52 3.69 2.68 -9.60
N LEU A 53 2.77 1.94 -10.21
CA LEU A 53 1.56 2.49 -10.81
C LEU A 53 0.74 3.36 -9.85
N CYS A 54 0.48 2.86 -8.64
CA CYS A 54 -0.25 3.63 -7.63
C CYS A 54 0.56 4.79 -7.07
N THR A 55 1.87 4.60 -6.93
CA THR A 55 2.78 5.65 -6.44
C THR A 55 2.78 6.84 -7.39
N ASP A 56 2.86 6.61 -8.68
CA ASP A 56 2.89 7.67 -9.70
C ASP A 56 1.56 8.41 -9.77
N VAL A 57 0.43 7.70 -9.68
CA VAL A 57 -0.91 8.31 -9.62
C VAL A 57 -1.05 9.15 -8.34
N LEU A 58 -0.66 8.62 -7.18
CA LEU A 58 -0.74 9.36 -5.91
C LEU A 58 0.09 10.64 -5.94
N LYS A 59 1.35 10.57 -6.39
CA LYS A 59 2.22 11.75 -6.52
C LYS A 59 1.56 12.81 -7.41
N ALA A 60 1.09 12.43 -8.59
CA ALA A 60 0.41 13.35 -9.50
C ALA A 60 -0.84 14.01 -8.88
N VAL A 61 -1.63 13.26 -8.11
CA VAL A 61 -2.82 13.79 -7.40
C VAL A 61 -2.43 14.78 -6.32
N LEU A 62 -1.46 14.44 -5.46
CA LEU A 62 -1.04 15.30 -4.34
C LEU A 62 -0.33 16.58 -4.82
N GLU A 63 0.51 16.46 -5.84
CA GLU A 63 1.16 17.61 -6.49
C GLU A 63 0.15 18.55 -7.12
N ASN A 64 -0.84 18.03 -7.86
CA ASN A 64 -1.90 18.85 -8.46
C ASN A 64 -2.78 19.52 -7.41
N ALA A 65 -3.04 18.84 -6.29
CA ALA A 65 -3.78 19.38 -5.15
C ALA A 65 -2.93 20.33 -4.28
N LYS A 66 -1.62 20.45 -4.53
CA LYS A 66 -0.67 21.25 -3.74
C LYS A 66 -0.64 20.86 -2.27
N VAL A 67 -0.79 19.59 -1.99
CA VAL A 67 -0.67 19.00 -0.66
C VAL A 67 0.81 18.71 -0.39
N ASP A 68 1.34 19.20 0.74
CA ASP A 68 2.68 18.83 1.21
C ASP A 68 2.64 17.41 1.79
N TYR A 69 3.51 16.52 1.30
CA TYR A 69 3.46 15.11 1.67
C TYR A 69 4.85 14.49 1.82
N SER A 70 4.87 13.34 2.46
CA SER A 70 6.01 12.41 2.46
C SER A 70 5.52 10.98 2.30
N ILE A 71 6.25 10.15 1.55
CA ILE A 71 5.93 8.73 1.34
C ILE A 71 6.99 7.87 2.00
N LYS A 72 6.55 6.80 2.67
CA LYS A 72 7.41 5.76 3.25
C LYS A 72 6.88 4.39 2.91
N LEU A 73 7.76 3.51 2.47
CA LEU A 73 7.41 2.11 2.25
C LEU A 73 7.76 1.29 3.50
N ARG A 74 6.79 0.54 4.01
CA ARG A 74 6.85 -0.32 5.21
C ARG A 74 6.03 -1.58 4.96
N ASP A 75 5.97 -2.47 5.93
CA ASP A 75 5.00 -3.56 5.87
C ASP A 75 3.54 -3.03 5.97
N LEU A 76 2.60 -3.80 5.41
CA LEU A 76 1.19 -3.43 5.34
C LEU A 76 0.61 -3.13 6.72
N SER A 77 0.88 -3.98 7.69
CA SER A 77 0.32 -3.86 9.06
C SER A 77 0.80 -2.60 9.77
N TYR A 78 2.07 -2.22 9.57
CA TYR A 78 2.60 -0.97 10.10
C TYR A 78 1.91 0.24 9.48
N GLY A 79 1.80 0.29 8.15
CA GLY A 79 1.16 1.39 7.42
C GLY A 79 -0.31 1.57 7.82
N MET A 80 -1.07 0.47 7.86
CA MET A 80 -2.47 0.45 8.31
C MET A 80 -2.62 1.00 9.74
N ASN A 81 -1.81 0.51 10.68
CA ASN A 81 -1.86 0.95 12.06
C ASN A 81 -1.54 2.45 12.21
N ARG A 82 -0.57 2.97 11.43
CA ARG A 82 -0.23 4.39 11.47
C ARG A 82 -1.37 5.25 10.93
N ALA A 83 -1.96 4.90 9.80
CA ALA A 83 -3.06 5.61 9.18
C ALA A 83 -4.33 5.62 10.06
N GLN A 84 -4.60 4.53 10.78
CA GLN A 84 -5.74 4.46 11.71
C GLN A 84 -5.62 5.35 12.95
N ARG A 85 -4.38 5.61 13.40
CA ARG A 85 -4.15 6.25 14.70
C ARG A 85 -3.80 7.73 14.65
N HIS A 86 -3.58 8.29 13.47
CA HIS A 86 -3.12 9.66 13.30
C HIS A 86 -3.86 10.31 12.14
N GLU A 87 -4.40 11.50 12.37
CA GLU A 87 -5.20 12.25 11.40
C GLU A 87 -4.39 12.70 10.16
N ASP A 88 -3.10 13.01 10.34
CA ASP A 88 -2.17 13.43 9.29
C ASP A 88 -1.49 12.25 8.57
N HIS A 89 -1.97 11.02 8.78
CA HIS A 89 -1.40 9.81 8.19
C HIS A 89 -2.37 9.13 7.24
N GLY A 90 -1.84 8.64 6.12
CA GLY A 90 -2.57 7.85 5.14
C GLY A 90 -1.82 6.57 4.76
N ILE A 91 -2.52 5.66 4.13
CA ILE A 91 -1.94 4.52 3.42
C ILE A 91 -2.59 4.43 2.05
N TYR A 92 -1.83 4.11 1.02
CA TYR A 92 -2.37 4.04 -0.34
C TYR A 92 -2.17 2.66 -0.98
N CYS A 93 -2.99 2.44 -2.01
CA CYS A 93 -3.04 1.22 -2.80
C CYS A 93 -3.35 -0.01 -1.95
N VAL A 94 -4.34 0.14 -1.08
CA VAL A 94 -4.89 -0.95 -0.27
C VAL A 94 -6.34 -1.20 -0.67
N SER A 95 -6.78 -2.45 -0.57
CA SER A 95 -8.15 -2.83 -0.87
C SER A 95 -9.10 -2.27 0.17
N LYS A 96 -10.16 -1.60 -0.29
CA LYS A 96 -11.30 -1.25 0.53
C LYS A 96 -12.13 -2.52 0.75
N THR A 97 -12.36 -2.88 2.00
CA THR A 97 -13.21 -3.99 2.41
C THR A 97 -14.21 -3.51 3.47
N ASP A 98 -15.30 -4.24 3.68
CA ASP A 98 -16.29 -3.92 4.71
C ASP A 98 -15.65 -3.84 6.11
N GLU A 99 -14.63 -4.67 6.38
CA GLU A 99 -13.89 -4.65 7.64
C GLU A 99 -13.03 -3.40 7.81
N ARG A 100 -12.45 -2.89 6.72
CA ARG A 100 -11.55 -1.72 6.73
C ARG A 100 -12.31 -0.41 6.60
N GLU A 101 -13.48 -0.44 5.95
CA GLU A 101 -14.24 0.76 5.62
C GLU A 101 -14.49 1.70 6.81
N PRO A 102 -14.86 1.21 8.02
CA PRO A 102 -15.17 2.09 9.15
C PRO A 102 -13.98 2.83 9.76
N PHE A 103 -12.76 2.45 9.38
CA PHE A 103 -11.54 2.95 10.02
C PHE A 103 -10.79 4.02 9.23
N PHE A 104 -11.26 4.37 8.02
CA PHE A 104 -10.55 5.29 7.13
C PHE A 104 -11.51 6.19 6.35
N GLU A 105 -11.03 7.39 6.05
CA GLU A 105 -11.58 8.19 4.96
C GLU A 105 -10.97 7.70 3.64
N TRP A 106 -11.83 7.31 2.69
CA TRP A 106 -11.41 6.68 1.45
C TRP A 106 -11.41 7.65 0.27
N VAL A 107 -10.32 7.68 -0.47
CA VAL A 107 -10.17 8.45 -1.72
C VAL A 107 -9.76 7.50 -2.84
N GLY A 108 -10.47 7.52 -3.96
CA GLY A 108 -10.11 6.68 -5.10
C GLY A 108 -11.34 6.23 -5.90
N PRO A 109 -11.19 5.15 -6.70
CA PRO A 109 -10.09 4.16 -6.71
C PRO A 109 -8.83 4.66 -7.44
N LEU A 110 -7.64 4.22 -6.98
CA LEU A 110 -6.37 4.43 -7.70
C LEU A 110 -6.13 3.33 -8.74
N SER A 111 -6.59 2.11 -8.46
CA SER A 111 -6.46 0.94 -9.32
C SER A 111 -7.56 -0.07 -9.03
N SER A 112 -7.71 -1.05 -9.92
CA SER A 112 -8.55 -2.24 -9.70
C SER A 112 -7.68 -3.47 -9.76
N ILE A 113 -7.91 -4.43 -8.88
CA ILE A 113 -7.19 -5.69 -8.82
C ILE A 113 -8.09 -6.85 -9.27
N LYS A 114 -7.47 -7.86 -9.86
CA LYS A 114 -8.15 -9.10 -10.25
C LYS A 114 -7.58 -10.27 -9.45
N TRP A 115 -8.35 -10.82 -8.56
CA TRP A 115 -7.96 -12.00 -7.78
C TRP A 115 -7.82 -13.21 -8.70
N THR A 116 -6.69 -13.87 -8.62
CA THR A 116 -6.31 -14.95 -9.53
C THR A 116 -5.61 -16.05 -8.75
N LEU A 117 -5.95 -17.30 -9.05
CA LEU A 117 -5.19 -18.47 -8.65
C LEU A 117 -4.24 -18.85 -9.77
N PHE A 118 -2.94 -18.76 -9.50
CA PHE A 118 -1.89 -19.17 -10.43
C PHE A 118 -1.45 -20.59 -10.13
N ALA A 119 -1.20 -21.37 -11.19
CA ALA A 119 -0.53 -22.65 -11.12
C ALA A 119 0.78 -22.58 -11.92
N LYS A 120 1.70 -23.52 -11.70
CA LYS A 120 2.94 -23.54 -12.48
C LYS A 120 2.67 -23.84 -13.96
N PRO A 121 3.51 -23.33 -14.89
CA PRO A 121 3.37 -23.61 -16.31
C PRO A 121 3.30 -25.12 -16.60
N GLY A 122 2.34 -25.53 -17.44
CA GLY A 122 2.12 -26.93 -17.79
C GLY A 122 1.32 -27.74 -16.75
N SER A 123 0.82 -27.11 -15.68
CA SER A 123 -0.09 -27.76 -14.74
C SER A 123 -1.36 -28.25 -15.44
N SER A 124 -1.85 -29.42 -15.03
CA SER A 124 -3.13 -29.97 -15.48
C SER A 124 -4.31 -29.53 -14.64
N ILE A 125 -4.09 -28.71 -13.62
CA ILE A 125 -5.16 -28.20 -12.73
C ILE A 125 -6.15 -27.37 -13.55
N LYS A 126 -7.42 -27.70 -13.39
CA LYS A 126 -8.54 -26.95 -13.95
C LYS A 126 -9.52 -26.70 -12.82
N LEU A 127 -9.96 -25.46 -12.69
CA LEU A 127 -10.92 -25.02 -11.70
C LEU A 127 -12.12 -24.44 -12.45
N ASP A 128 -13.29 -24.99 -12.25
CA ASP A 128 -14.55 -24.43 -12.79
C ASP A 128 -15.12 -23.41 -11.81
N ASP A 129 -14.88 -23.61 -10.51
CA ASP A 129 -15.16 -22.62 -9.48
C ASP A 129 -14.09 -22.65 -8.35
N ILE A 130 -14.27 -21.77 -7.36
CA ILE A 130 -13.32 -21.63 -6.25
C ILE A 130 -13.28 -22.88 -5.35
N GLU A 131 -14.38 -23.61 -5.23
CA GLU A 131 -14.48 -24.78 -4.36
C GLU A 131 -13.56 -25.93 -4.86
N ASP A 132 -13.30 -26.01 -6.16
CA ASP A 132 -12.37 -26.98 -6.75
C ASP A 132 -10.92 -26.77 -6.25
N ALA A 133 -10.62 -25.61 -5.72
CA ALA A 133 -9.29 -25.34 -5.17
C ALA A 133 -9.05 -25.96 -3.77
N ARG A 134 -10.06 -26.54 -3.13
CA ARG A 134 -9.93 -27.13 -1.77
C ARG A 134 -8.96 -28.30 -1.69
N ASP A 135 -8.84 -29.05 -2.76
CA ASP A 135 -7.96 -30.23 -2.81
C ASP A 135 -6.49 -29.86 -3.06
N TYR A 136 -6.18 -28.58 -3.23
CA TYR A 136 -4.85 -28.09 -3.57
C TYR A 136 -4.22 -27.29 -2.43
N ARG A 137 -2.89 -27.37 -2.32
CA ARG A 137 -2.10 -26.56 -1.41
C ARG A 137 -2.00 -25.14 -1.95
N ILE A 138 -2.58 -24.18 -1.26
CA ILE A 138 -2.63 -22.79 -1.72
C ILE A 138 -1.57 -21.96 -0.97
N GLY A 139 -0.74 -21.24 -1.71
CA GLY A 139 0.15 -20.20 -1.16
C GLY A 139 -0.51 -18.85 -1.21
N GLY A 140 -0.25 -18.00 -0.21
CA GLY A 140 -0.79 -16.64 -0.13
C GLY A 140 0.19 -15.62 0.46
N TYR A 141 -0.17 -14.36 0.42
CA TYR A 141 0.55 -13.26 1.06
C TYR A 141 -0.10 -12.91 2.39
N LYS A 142 0.70 -12.90 3.46
CA LYS A 142 0.20 -12.67 4.82
C LYS A 142 -0.39 -11.27 4.98
N GLY A 143 -1.64 -11.20 5.44
CA GLY A 143 -2.38 -9.96 5.64
C GLY A 143 -3.04 -9.39 4.38
N ASP A 144 -2.88 -10.07 3.24
CA ASP A 144 -3.58 -9.72 2.01
C ASP A 144 -5.05 -10.16 2.06
N VAL A 145 -5.93 -9.34 1.47
CA VAL A 145 -7.39 -9.59 1.49
C VAL A 145 -7.80 -10.85 0.73
N MET A 146 -7.05 -11.23 -0.32
CA MET A 146 -7.32 -12.45 -1.08
C MET A 146 -7.02 -13.69 -0.24
N THR A 147 -5.91 -13.65 0.49
CA THR A 147 -5.53 -14.71 1.43
C THR A 147 -6.56 -14.82 2.54
N GLY A 148 -6.91 -13.70 3.20
CA GLY A 148 -7.93 -13.67 4.25
C GLY A 148 -9.28 -14.19 3.78
N TYR A 149 -9.72 -13.81 2.60
CA TYR A 149 -10.97 -14.31 2.02
C TYR A 149 -11.00 -15.83 1.87
N LEU A 150 -9.88 -16.45 1.44
CA LEU A 150 -9.79 -17.91 1.33
C LEU A 150 -9.77 -18.57 2.70
N GLU A 151 -9.00 -18.02 3.65
CA GLU A 151 -8.95 -18.52 5.04
C GLU A 151 -10.32 -18.46 5.70
N ASP A 152 -11.08 -17.37 5.55
CA ASP A 152 -12.44 -17.21 6.09
C ASP A 152 -13.43 -18.20 5.50
N LYS A 153 -13.21 -18.62 4.25
CA LYS A 153 -13.98 -19.69 3.61
C LYS A 153 -13.51 -21.10 3.96
N GLY A 154 -12.53 -21.20 4.84
CA GLY A 154 -12.00 -22.49 5.34
C GLY A 154 -11.08 -23.21 4.36
N PHE A 155 -10.42 -22.48 3.44
CA PHE A 155 -9.33 -23.04 2.65
C PHE A 155 -8.04 -23.11 3.48
N ASP A 156 -7.23 -24.14 3.24
CA ASP A 156 -5.90 -24.26 3.86
C ASP A 156 -4.91 -23.43 3.04
N VAL A 157 -4.57 -22.22 3.53
CA VAL A 157 -3.66 -21.30 2.85
C VAL A 157 -2.35 -21.16 3.62
N SER A 158 -1.25 -21.55 3.00
CA SER A 158 0.10 -21.35 3.53
C SER A 158 0.59 -19.93 3.20
N ALA A 159 0.24 -18.94 4.05
CA ALA A 159 0.58 -17.55 3.89
C ALA A 159 2.00 -17.23 4.34
N ILE A 160 2.75 -16.45 3.52
CA ILE A 160 4.12 -15.99 3.80
C ILE A 160 4.24 -14.47 3.66
N THR A 161 5.26 -13.88 4.30
CA THR A 161 5.48 -12.42 4.32
C THR A 161 6.18 -11.85 3.10
N ASN A 162 6.78 -12.69 2.27
CA ASN A 162 7.39 -12.27 1.00
C ASN A 162 6.61 -12.92 -0.15
N ASN A 163 5.68 -12.17 -0.74
CA ASN A 163 4.79 -12.68 -1.77
C ASN A 163 5.53 -13.25 -3.00
N GLY A 164 6.66 -12.66 -3.41
CA GLY A 164 7.45 -13.12 -4.54
C GLY A 164 8.02 -14.54 -4.38
N LEU A 165 8.22 -15.01 -3.14
CA LEU A 165 8.66 -16.38 -2.91
C LEU A 165 7.60 -17.43 -3.26
N ASN A 166 6.31 -17.07 -3.39
CA ASN A 166 5.27 -18.01 -3.80
C ASN A 166 5.48 -18.52 -5.23
N ALA A 167 6.05 -17.69 -6.13
CA ALA A 167 6.43 -18.13 -7.47
C ALA A 167 7.44 -19.32 -7.41
N LYS A 168 8.50 -19.18 -6.60
CA LYS A 168 9.47 -20.27 -6.39
C LYS A 168 8.84 -21.51 -5.75
N ARG A 169 7.92 -21.31 -4.80
CA ARG A 169 7.19 -22.41 -4.15
C ARG A 169 6.34 -23.21 -5.14
N LEU A 170 5.71 -22.52 -6.13
CA LEU A 170 5.01 -23.18 -7.24
C LEU A 170 5.98 -24.00 -8.10
N GLU A 171 7.12 -23.43 -8.50
CA GLU A 171 8.13 -24.13 -9.30
C GLU A 171 8.67 -25.37 -8.60
N GLN A 172 8.85 -25.30 -7.29
CA GLN A 172 9.39 -26.37 -6.44
C GLN A 172 8.33 -27.36 -5.96
N ASP A 173 7.09 -27.27 -6.44
CA ASP A 173 5.96 -28.13 -6.03
C ASP A 173 5.69 -28.10 -4.51
N GLN A 174 6.01 -27.00 -3.83
CA GLN A 174 5.69 -26.80 -2.41
C GLN A 174 4.24 -26.37 -2.21
N ILE A 175 3.67 -25.67 -3.19
CA ILE A 175 2.27 -25.31 -3.33
C ILE A 175 1.80 -25.67 -4.74
N ASP A 176 0.50 -25.88 -4.91
CA ASP A 176 -0.11 -26.24 -6.18
C ASP A 176 -0.73 -25.00 -6.87
N LEU A 177 -1.23 -24.09 -6.04
CA LEU A 177 -1.84 -22.82 -6.44
C LEU A 177 -1.25 -21.67 -5.62
N TRP A 178 -1.22 -20.50 -6.24
CA TRP A 178 -0.84 -19.25 -5.59
C TRP A 178 -1.92 -18.20 -5.82
N VAL A 179 -2.53 -17.69 -4.73
CA VAL A 179 -3.46 -16.57 -4.81
C VAL A 179 -2.70 -15.26 -4.85
N ALA A 180 -2.92 -14.49 -5.91
CA ALA A 180 -2.34 -13.15 -6.08
C ALA A 180 -3.19 -12.32 -7.04
N ASP A 181 -2.90 -11.02 -7.12
CA ASP A 181 -3.46 -10.15 -8.14
C ASP A 181 -2.96 -10.53 -9.53
N GLY A 182 -3.85 -10.40 -10.54
CA GLY A 182 -3.57 -10.82 -11.92
C GLY A 182 -2.41 -10.10 -12.60
N LEU A 183 -2.00 -8.93 -12.11
CA LEU A 183 -0.84 -8.18 -12.59
C LEU A 183 0.39 -8.42 -11.70
N ALA A 184 0.19 -8.40 -10.38
CA ALA A 184 1.28 -8.59 -9.43
C ALA A 184 1.87 -10.00 -9.49
N GLY A 185 1.05 -11.04 -9.67
CA GLY A 185 1.52 -12.42 -9.77
C GLY A 185 2.55 -12.63 -10.88
N PRO A 186 2.23 -12.35 -12.16
CA PRO A 186 3.20 -12.46 -13.26
C PRO A 186 4.43 -11.57 -13.09
N TYR A 187 4.28 -10.36 -12.57
CA TYR A 187 5.41 -9.47 -12.30
C TYR A 187 6.39 -10.08 -11.29
N LEU A 188 5.88 -10.57 -10.17
CA LEU A 188 6.68 -11.22 -9.12
C LEU A 188 7.31 -12.53 -9.60
N ALA A 189 6.61 -13.28 -10.47
CA ALA A 189 7.15 -14.51 -11.04
C ALA A 189 8.29 -14.25 -12.02
N ALA A 190 8.30 -13.11 -12.74
CA ALA A 190 9.38 -12.76 -13.66
C ALA A 190 10.69 -12.41 -12.95
N ASP A 191 10.63 -12.00 -11.67
CA ASP A 191 11.78 -11.64 -10.84
C ASP A 191 12.25 -12.82 -9.94
N ALA A 192 11.56 -13.96 -9.96
CA ALA A 192 11.83 -15.10 -9.12
C ALA A 192 12.85 -16.07 -9.73
#